data_1496290183197dab2a3bd32742d4b281
#
_entry.id   1496290183197dab2a3bd32742d4b281
#
_cell.length_a   1.000
_cell.length_b   1.000
_cell.length_c   1.000
_cell.angle_alpha   90.00
_cell.angle_beta   90.00
_cell.angle_gamma   90.00
#
_symmetry.space_group_name_H-M   'P 1'
#
loop_
_entity.id
_entity.type
_entity.pdbx_description
1 polymer ?
#
loop_
_entity_poly.entity_id
_entity_poly.type
_entity_poly.pdbx_seq_one_letter_code
_entity_poly.pdbx_strand_id
1 'polypeptide(L)'
;MKVHLGINNIYAAKRWPEPAEWGKQVTQRWGLKYVQFCFDLLDPRSTDEARQAMCQKVKQASQEYGFEIHSAFIGLGAYSYNLLLHPLEAMRKDALRWCELASHTAGQMGAQGVGGPIAAASIKDYRDPGKKEFLLDTLVEGMQAFAHFAAQQNLKFVLWEPTPIGREMLIHLDEAKQLHERLNHHSPIPIHFLLDVGHQCSYEVAGKDRDTYLWLRELGSISPAIHLQQMDGVWDRHWTFTKAHNAEGVVEMDKVIKALEESGAKEVYLFPELIHPFEFPEDQLLQEMDETYDYLKQYCC
;
A
#
# COMPACT_ATOMS: atom_id res chain seq x y z
N MET A 1 -3.09 16.11 15.15
CA MET A 1 -2.35 15.09 14.33
C MET A 1 -1.75 15.79 13.12
N LYS A 2 -0.53 15.44 12.72
CA LYS A 2 0.07 15.97 11.48
C LYS A 2 -0.31 15.07 10.31
N VAL A 3 -0.85 15.63 9.25
CA VAL A 3 -1.33 14.89 8.08
C VAL A 3 -0.53 15.32 6.86
N HIS A 4 0.06 14.36 6.17
CA HIS A 4 0.77 14.57 4.92
C HIS A 4 -0.02 13.96 3.77
N LEU A 5 -0.27 14.72 2.73
CA LEU A 5 -0.83 14.21 1.48
C LEU A 5 0.32 13.83 0.54
N GLY A 6 0.28 12.62 0.04
CA GLY A 6 1.17 12.10 -0.98
C GLY A 6 0.41 11.47 -2.12
N ILE A 7 1.05 10.58 -2.84
CA ILE A 7 0.47 9.84 -3.96
C ILE A 7 1.08 8.44 -4.06
N ASN A 8 0.27 7.41 -4.27
CA ASN A 8 0.73 6.17 -4.86
C ASN A 8 0.83 6.38 -6.39
N ASN A 9 2.00 6.19 -6.97
CA ASN A 9 2.21 6.52 -8.37
C ASN A 9 1.80 5.43 -9.36
N ILE A 10 0.93 4.49 -8.95
CA ILE A 10 0.38 3.44 -9.83
C ILE A 10 -0.34 4.02 -11.05
N TYR A 11 -0.94 5.21 -10.94
CA TYR A 11 -1.59 5.89 -12.07
C TYR A 11 -0.67 6.09 -13.28
N ALA A 12 0.67 6.16 -13.03
CA ALA A 12 1.68 6.35 -14.06
C ALA A 12 2.06 5.05 -14.78
N ALA A 13 1.68 3.87 -14.25
CA ALA A 13 2.00 2.58 -14.87
C ALA A 13 1.49 2.51 -16.32
N LYS A 14 2.39 2.10 -17.24
CA LYS A 14 2.17 2.06 -18.70
C LYS A 14 1.86 3.40 -19.39
N ARG A 15 1.81 4.53 -18.66
CA ARG A 15 1.52 5.86 -19.19
C ARG A 15 2.75 6.77 -19.16
N TRP A 16 3.32 6.95 -17.98
CA TRP A 16 4.49 7.80 -17.75
C TRP A 16 5.56 6.99 -17.00
N PRO A 17 6.33 6.14 -17.72
CA PRO A 17 7.38 5.34 -17.08
C PRO A 17 8.62 6.17 -16.70
N GLU A 18 8.73 7.40 -17.22
CA GLU A 18 9.85 8.29 -16.95
C GLU A 18 9.67 9.01 -15.59
N PRO A 19 10.60 8.83 -14.63
CA PRO A 19 10.49 9.47 -13.30
C PRO A 19 10.38 10.99 -13.34
N ALA A 20 10.97 11.66 -14.32
CA ALA A 20 10.85 13.09 -14.50
C ALA A 20 9.43 13.53 -14.85
N GLU A 21 8.69 12.76 -15.65
CA GLU A 21 7.34 13.12 -16.08
C GLU A 21 6.33 13.01 -14.93
N TRP A 22 6.26 11.88 -14.22
CA TRP A 22 5.37 11.79 -13.06
C TRP A 22 5.87 12.64 -11.88
N GLY A 23 7.19 12.87 -11.73
CA GLY A 23 7.75 13.77 -10.73
C GLY A 23 7.28 15.22 -10.89
N LYS A 24 7.21 15.73 -12.14
CA LYS A 24 6.61 17.04 -12.46
C LYS A 24 5.13 17.08 -12.10
N GLN A 25 4.37 16.05 -12.44
CA GLN A 25 2.95 15.98 -12.12
C GLN A 25 2.75 16.05 -10.61
N VAL A 26 3.49 15.24 -9.84
CA VAL A 26 3.42 15.19 -8.38
C VAL A 26 3.71 16.55 -7.77
N THR A 27 4.80 17.21 -8.15
CA THR A 27 5.26 18.42 -7.47
C THR A 27 4.72 19.72 -8.07
N GLN A 28 4.73 19.84 -9.39
CA GLN A 28 4.35 21.11 -10.05
C GLN A 28 2.86 21.19 -10.34
N ARG A 29 2.20 20.05 -10.65
CA ARG A 29 0.76 20.06 -10.91
C ARG A 29 -0.04 19.93 -9.61
N TRP A 30 0.31 18.96 -8.76
CA TRP A 30 -0.47 18.69 -7.54
C TRP A 30 0.16 19.26 -6.26
N GLY A 31 1.38 19.80 -6.31
CA GLY A 31 2.04 20.41 -5.15
C GLY A 31 2.35 19.42 -4.02
N LEU A 32 2.54 18.14 -4.35
CA LEU A 32 2.80 17.07 -3.39
C LEU A 32 4.30 16.87 -3.20
N LYS A 33 4.66 16.37 -2.02
CA LYS A 33 6.06 16.08 -1.68
C LYS A 33 6.34 14.58 -1.56
N TYR A 34 5.37 13.78 -1.14
CA TYR A 34 5.59 12.37 -0.78
C TYR A 34 5.02 11.45 -1.85
N VAL A 35 5.82 10.47 -2.25
CA VAL A 35 5.46 9.45 -3.23
C VAL A 35 5.60 8.07 -2.60
N GLN A 36 4.60 7.25 -2.75
CA GLN A 36 4.71 5.81 -2.61
C GLN A 36 4.96 5.23 -4.00
N PHE A 37 6.16 4.69 -4.22
CA PHE A 37 6.58 4.16 -5.51
C PHE A 37 5.98 2.78 -5.75
N CYS A 38 5.14 2.63 -6.77
CA CYS A 38 4.53 1.36 -7.12
C CYS A 38 5.46 0.52 -8.02
N PHE A 39 5.67 -0.75 -7.64
CA PHE A 39 6.48 -1.70 -8.42
C PHE A 39 5.83 -2.14 -9.75
N ASP A 40 4.63 -1.67 -10.08
CA ASP A 40 4.11 -1.80 -11.45
C ASP A 40 4.88 -0.93 -12.46
N LEU A 41 5.68 0.04 -11.99
CA LEU A 41 6.60 0.79 -12.83
C LEU A 41 7.99 0.15 -12.95
N LEU A 42 8.33 -0.80 -12.09
CA LEU A 42 9.61 -1.52 -12.10
C LEU A 42 9.50 -2.86 -11.38
N ASP A 43 9.46 -3.97 -12.09
CA ASP A 43 9.54 -5.28 -11.47
C ASP A 43 10.90 -5.47 -10.75
N PRO A 44 10.93 -5.72 -9.44
CA PRO A 44 12.18 -6.02 -8.71
C PRO A 44 12.97 -7.20 -9.27
N ARG A 45 12.37 -8.10 -10.04
CA ARG A 45 13.02 -9.21 -10.75
C ARG A 45 13.71 -8.80 -12.05
N SER A 46 13.61 -7.55 -12.46
CA SER A 46 14.36 -7.04 -13.62
C SER A 46 15.87 -7.23 -13.43
N THR A 47 16.64 -7.17 -14.49
CA THR A 47 18.10 -7.28 -14.40
C THR A 47 18.69 -6.20 -13.49
N ASP A 48 19.84 -6.47 -12.89
CA ASP A 48 20.53 -5.51 -12.01
C ASP A 48 20.77 -4.17 -12.73
N GLU A 49 21.17 -4.23 -14.01
CA GLU A 49 21.36 -3.05 -14.85
C GLU A 49 20.07 -2.22 -14.99
N ALA A 50 18.95 -2.86 -15.29
CA ALA A 50 17.66 -2.18 -15.44
C ALA A 50 17.19 -1.54 -14.12
N ARG A 51 17.30 -2.28 -13.01
CA ARG A 51 16.97 -1.76 -11.68
C ARG A 51 17.83 -0.57 -11.28
N GLN A 52 19.15 -0.69 -11.42
CA GLN A 52 20.08 0.40 -11.12
C GLN A 52 19.80 1.65 -11.94
N ALA A 53 19.59 1.49 -13.25
CA ALA A 53 19.27 2.60 -14.14
C ALA A 53 17.97 3.31 -13.72
N MET A 54 16.90 2.55 -13.44
CA MET A 54 15.63 3.14 -12.99
C MET A 54 15.76 3.81 -11.62
N CYS A 55 16.37 3.16 -10.63
CA CYS A 55 16.58 3.75 -9.31
C CYS A 55 17.40 5.05 -9.38
N GLN A 56 18.40 5.11 -10.26
CA GLN A 56 19.16 6.33 -10.49
C GLN A 56 18.29 7.44 -11.08
N LYS A 57 17.41 7.11 -12.04
CA LYS A 57 16.46 8.07 -12.62
C LYS A 57 15.44 8.58 -11.61
N VAL A 58 14.93 7.71 -10.73
CA VAL A 58 14.05 8.11 -9.62
C VAL A 58 14.77 9.09 -8.68
N LYS A 59 16.01 8.79 -8.28
CA LYS A 59 16.80 9.71 -7.44
C LYS A 59 17.07 11.05 -8.11
N GLN A 60 17.43 11.05 -9.40
CA GLN A 60 17.64 12.29 -10.14
C GLN A 60 16.36 13.15 -10.17
N ALA A 61 15.22 12.54 -10.50
CA ALA A 61 13.95 13.23 -10.51
C ALA A 61 13.55 13.74 -9.10
N SER A 62 13.77 12.94 -8.05
CA SER A 62 13.53 13.35 -6.66
C SER A 62 14.34 14.61 -6.29
N GLN A 63 15.62 14.67 -6.67
CA GLN A 63 16.48 15.83 -6.42
C GLN A 63 16.07 17.03 -7.26
N GLU A 64 15.70 16.83 -8.53
CA GLU A 64 15.33 17.90 -9.47
C GLU A 64 13.99 18.53 -9.11
N TYR A 65 13.00 17.72 -8.75
CA TYR A 65 11.62 18.18 -8.50
C TYR A 65 11.28 18.32 -7.01
N GLY A 66 12.11 17.81 -6.09
CA GLY A 66 11.94 17.99 -4.65
C GLY A 66 10.91 17.09 -4.00
N PHE A 67 10.60 15.92 -4.58
CA PHE A 67 9.78 14.91 -3.91
C PHE A 67 10.63 13.88 -3.14
N GLU A 68 10.01 13.17 -2.21
CA GLU A 68 10.59 12.10 -1.41
C GLU A 68 9.86 10.78 -1.62
N ILE A 69 10.60 9.68 -1.78
CA ILE A 69 9.99 8.34 -1.79
C ILE A 69 9.77 7.89 -0.34
N HIS A 70 8.52 7.95 0.11
CA HIS A 70 8.15 7.49 1.45
C HIS A 70 8.30 5.97 1.56
N SER A 71 7.74 5.22 0.63
CA SER A 71 7.83 3.76 0.60
C SER A 71 7.73 3.24 -0.82
N ALA A 72 8.19 1.99 -1.04
CA ALA A 72 7.92 1.26 -2.26
C ALA A 72 6.78 0.26 -2.03
N PHE A 73 5.83 0.22 -2.95
CA PHE A 73 4.59 -0.54 -2.85
C PHE A 73 4.56 -1.70 -3.84
N ILE A 74 4.02 -2.83 -3.41
CA ILE A 74 4.06 -4.10 -4.15
C ILE A 74 3.39 -4.00 -5.51
N GLY A 75 2.26 -3.34 -5.62
CA GLY A 75 1.52 -3.16 -6.88
C GLY A 75 0.81 -4.41 -7.38
N LEU A 76 -0.01 -4.23 -8.43
CA LEU A 76 -0.90 -5.25 -9.00
C LEU A 76 -0.14 -6.43 -9.61
N GLY A 77 1.03 -6.18 -10.22
CA GLY A 77 1.82 -7.21 -10.89
C GLY A 77 2.23 -8.33 -9.94
N ALA A 78 2.83 -7.99 -8.81
CA ALA A 78 3.22 -8.96 -7.79
C ALA A 78 2.01 -9.47 -6.99
N TYR A 79 1.05 -8.60 -6.69
CA TYR A 79 -0.19 -8.94 -5.99
C TYR A 79 -0.99 -10.07 -6.66
N SER A 80 -0.90 -10.22 -7.98
CA SER A 80 -1.56 -11.30 -8.71
C SER A 80 -1.10 -12.72 -8.34
N TYR A 81 -0.02 -12.86 -7.57
CA TYR A 81 0.50 -14.14 -7.11
C TYR A 81 0.14 -14.40 -5.64
N ASN A 82 0.13 -15.69 -5.24
CA ASN A 82 -0.08 -16.06 -3.84
C ASN A 82 1.10 -15.69 -2.91
N LEU A 83 2.25 -15.37 -3.44
CA LEU A 83 3.46 -14.94 -2.74
C LEU A 83 3.78 -15.83 -1.51
N LEU A 84 3.83 -15.26 -0.30
CA LEU A 84 4.27 -15.94 0.92
C LEU A 84 3.35 -17.10 1.35
N LEU A 85 2.11 -17.16 0.90
CA LEU A 85 1.16 -18.25 1.25
C LEU A 85 0.86 -19.21 0.10
N HIS A 86 1.69 -19.21 -0.95
CA HIS A 86 1.54 -20.19 -2.02
C HIS A 86 1.64 -21.63 -1.49
N PRO A 87 0.78 -22.60 -1.93
CA PRO A 87 0.80 -23.98 -1.43
C PRO A 87 2.13 -24.72 -1.67
N LEU A 88 2.84 -24.39 -2.74
CA LEU A 88 4.16 -24.96 -3.05
C LEU A 88 5.26 -24.18 -2.31
N GLU A 89 6.06 -24.89 -1.51
CA GLU A 89 7.19 -24.29 -0.78
C GLU A 89 8.20 -23.58 -1.70
N ALA A 90 8.48 -24.13 -2.87
CA ALA A 90 9.38 -23.51 -3.84
C ALA A 90 8.90 -22.11 -4.27
N MET A 91 7.57 -21.93 -4.40
CA MET A 91 6.98 -20.61 -4.73
C MET A 91 7.05 -19.64 -3.55
N ARG A 92 6.91 -20.12 -2.31
CA ARG A 92 7.12 -19.27 -1.12
C ARG A 92 8.57 -18.80 -1.00
N LYS A 93 9.53 -19.68 -1.29
CA LYS A 93 10.97 -19.31 -1.36
C LYS A 93 11.24 -18.27 -2.46
N ASP A 94 10.60 -18.42 -3.61
CA ASP A 94 10.68 -17.45 -4.69
C ASP A 94 10.04 -16.10 -4.31
N ALA A 95 8.94 -16.11 -3.55
CA ALA A 95 8.36 -14.90 -2.99
C ALA A 95 9.31 -14.19 -1.99
N LEU A 96 10.01 -14.92 -1.14
CA LEU A 96 11.05 -14.35 -0.27
C LEU A 96 12.20 -13.72 -1.08
N ARG A 97 12.58 -14.35 -2.19
CA ARG A 97 13.57 -13.75 -3.10
C ARG A 97 13.05 -12.45 -3.73
N TRP A 98 11.76 -12.40 -4.06
CA TRP A 98 11.12 -11.17 -4.52
C TRP A 98 11.18 -10.08 -3.44
N CYS A 99 10.86 -10.41 -2.18
CA CYS A 99 10.95 -9.48 -1.04
C CYS A 99 12.37 -8.93 -0.85
N GLU A 100 13.39 -9.77 -0.99
CA GLU A 100 14.79 -9.36 -0.92
C GLU A 100 15.14 -8.34 -2.02
N LEU A 101 14.76 -8.65 -3.27
CA LEU A 101 14.98 -7.76 -4.41
C LEU A 101 14.18 -6.45 -4.30
N ALA A 102 12.94 -6.52 -3.81
CA ALA A 102 12.10 -5.34 -3.55
C ALA A 102 12.73 -4.44 -2.47
N SER A 103 13.22 -5.02 -1.37
CA SER A 103 13.94 -4.29 -0.33
C SER A 103 15.19 -3.59 -0.87
N HIS A 104 15.99 -4.32 -1.65
CA HIS A 104 17.19 -3.77 -2.27
C HIS A 104 16.85 -2.61 -3.22
N THR A 105 15.84 -2.79 -4.06
CA THR A 105 15.39 -1.78 -5.02
C THR A 105 14.86 -0.52 -4.30
N ALA A 106 14.03 -0.71 -3.26
CA ALA A 106 13.53 0.39 -2.43
C ALA A 106 14.67 1.18 -1.76
N GLY A 107 15.66 0.48 -1.19
CA GLY A 107 16.85 1.12 -0.62
C GLY A 107 17.67 1.89 -1.67
N GLN A 108 17.83 1.33 -2.86
CA GLN A 108 18.50 2.01 -3.98
C GLN A 108 17.75 3.27 -4.44
N MET A 109 16.43 3.33 -4.36
CA MET A 109 15.64 4.53 -4.67
C MET A 109 15.71 5.59 -3.57
N GLY A 110 16.12 5.23 -2.36
CA GLY A 110 16.11 6.11 -1.19
C GLY A 110 14.76 6.12 -0.47
N ALA A 111 13.94 5.08 -0.64
CA ALA A 111 12.71 4.90 0.11
C ALA A 111 12.99 4.70 1.61
N GLN A 112 12.02 5.06 2.46
CA GLN A 112 12.11 4.82 3.90
C GLN A 112 11.58 3.45 4.28
N GLY A 113 10.64 2.89 3.51
CA GLY A 113 10.05 1.58 3.75
C GLY A 113 9.64 0.85 2.48
N VAL A 114 9.15 -0.37 2.63
CA VAL A 114 8.67 -1.21 1.53
C VAL A 114 7.53 -2.10 2.01
N GLY A 115 6.59 -2.45 1.15
CA GLY A 115 5.52 -3.40 1.48
C GLY A 115 4.27 -3.26 0.64
N GLY A 116 3.17 -3.78 1.15
CA GLY A 116 1.86 -3.86 0.49
C GLY A 116 1.18 -5.20 0.77
N PRO A 117 0.23 -5.66 -0.06
CA PRO A 117 -0.39 -6.98 0.06
C PRO A 117 0.60 -8.07 -0.41
N ILE A 118 0.97 -9.03 0.46
CA ILE A 118 2.13 -9.91 0.25
C ILE A 118 1.80 -11.40 0.29
N ALA A 119 0.56 -11.77 0.57
CA ALA A 119 0.24 -13.16 0.81
C ALA A 119 -1.22 -13.47 0.54
N ALA A 120 -1.48 -14.55 -0.17
CA ALA A 120 -2.82 -15.11 -0.30
C ALA A 120 -2.77 -16.64 -0.27
N ALA A 121 -3.51 -17.27 0.64
CA ALA A 121 -3.69 -18.72 0.65
C ALA A 121 -4.49 -19.19 -0.57
N SER A 122 -4.30 -20.44 -0.99
CA SER A 122 -5.20 -21.05 -1.95
C SER A 122 -6.60 -21.24 -1.34
N ILE A 123 -7.65 -21.27 -2.16
CA ILE A 123 -9.01 -21.56 -1.67
C ILE A 123 -9.05 -22.88 -0.90
N LYS A 124 -8.31 -23.89 -1.38
CA LYS A 124 -8.24 -25.20 -0.73
C LYS A 124 -7.65 -25.11 0.67
N ASP A 125 -6.52 -24.42 0.82
CA ASP A 125 -5.82 -24.33 2.10
C ASP A 125 -6.57 -23.37 3.08
N TYR A 126 -7.12 -22.30 2.59
CA TYR A 126 -7.92 -21.37 3.39
C TYR A 126 -9.18 -22.00 3.99
N ARG A 127 -9.84 -22.90 3.22
CA ARG A 127 -11.04 -23.62 3.68
C ARG A 127 -10.76 -24.81 4.60
N ASP A 128 -9.50 -25.15 4.81
CA ASP A 128 -9.10 -26.22 5.73
C ASP A 128 -8.81 -25.64 7.12
N PRO A 129 -9.70 -25.83 8.13
CA PRO A 129 -9.47 -25.31 9.47
C PRO A 129 -8.17 -25.83 10.12
N GLY A 130 -7.70 -27.01 9.71
CA GLY A 130 -6.45 -27.57 10.20
C GLY A 130 -5.20 -26.85 9.72
N LYS A 131 -5.35 -25.97 8.73
CA LYS A 131 -4.24 -25.18 8.17
C LYS A 131 -4.15 -23.74 8.68
N LYS A 132 -5.15 -23.23 9.40
CA LYS A 132 -5.19 -21.83 9.81
C LYS A 132 -3.90 -21.41 10.51
N GLU A 133 -3.46 -22.16 11.53
CA GLU A 133 -2.25 -21.80 12.28
C GLU A 133 -0.98 -21.93 11.42
N PHE A 134 -0.87 -22.97 10.62
CA PHE A 134 0.24 -23.08 9.67
C PHE A 134 0.34 -21.91 8.69
N LEU A 135 -0.79 -21.41 8.19
CA LEU A 135 -0.81 -20.25 7.29
C LEU A 135 -0.41 -18.96 8.02
N LEU A 136 -0.89 -18.77 9.25
CA LEU A 136 -0.50 -17.64 10.09
C LEU A 136 0.97 -17.67 10.45
N ASP A 137 1.51 -18.81 10.86
CA ASP A 137 2.94 -18.97 11.15
C ASP A 137 3.79 -18.70 9.91
N THR A 138 3.40 -19.26 8.76
CA THR A 138 4.09 -19.03 7.48
C THR A 138 4.09 -17.54 7.09
N LEU A 139 2.98 -16.87 7.29
CA LEU A 139 2.86 -15.42 7.04
C LEU A 139 3.79 -14.62 7.95
N VAL A 140 3.75 -14.91 9.27
CA VAL A 140 4.58 -14.21 10.26
C VAL A 140 6.08 -14.41 9.97
N GLU A 141 6.51 -15.64 9.75
CA GLU A 141 7.89 -15.96 9.41
C GLU A 141 8.34 -15.26 8.11
N GLY A 142 7.49 -15.28 7.08
CA GLY A 142 7.76 -14.62 5.81
C GLY A 142 7.87 -13.11 5.94
N MET A 143 6.97 -12.48 6.70
CA MET A 143 7.00 -11.03 6.95
C MET A 143 8.22 -10.62 7.80
N GLN A 144 8.61 -11.41 8.79
CA GLN A 144 9.82 -11.17 9.58
C GLN A 144 11.08 -11.32 8.71
N ALA A 145 11.12 -12.30 7.81
CA ALA A 145 12.21 -12.42 6.83
C ALA A 145 12.27 -11.20 5.90
N PHE A 146 11.10 -10.71 5.45
CA PHE A 146 11.02 -9.47 4.66
C PHE A 146 11.56 -8.27 5.44
N ALA A 147 11.22 -8.14 6.72
CA ALA A 147 11.75 -7.08 7.58
C ALA A 147 13.28 -7.18 7.77
N HIS A 148 13.85 -8.39 7.81
CA HIS A 148 15.30 -8.58 7.80
C HIS A 148 15.94 -8.08 6.51
N PHE A 149 15.39 -8.41 5.34
CA PHE A 149 15.90 -7.90 4.07
C PHE A 149 15.82 -6.37 4.01
N ALA A 150 14.71 -5.81 4.44
CA ALA A 150 14.50 -4.36 4.49
C ALA A 150 15.50 -3.66 5.43
N ALA A 151 15.74 -4.21 6.62
CA ALA A 151 16.73 -3.70 7.58
C ALA A 151 18.15 -3.68 7.00
N GLN A 152 18.55 -4.72 6.25
CA GLN A 152 19.85 -4.79 5.56
C GLN A 152 20.03 -3.69 4.51
N GLN A 153 18.96 -3.13 4.00
CA GLN A 153 18.97 -2.00 3.05
C GLN A 153 18.78 -0.63 3.74
N ASN A 154 18.85 -0.57 5.08
CA ASN A 154 18.64 0.61 5.91
C ASN A 154 17.20 1.19 5.81
N LEU A 155 16.24 0.41 5.37
CA LEU A 155 14.83 0.78 5.45
C LEU A 155 14.38 0.83 6.91
N LYS A 156 13.39 1.66 7.20
CA LYS A 156 12.96 1.96 8.57
C LYS A 156 11.76 1.12 9.01
N PHE A 157 10.98 0.63 8.06
CA PHE A 157 9.76 -0.15 8.31
C PHE A 157 9.40 -1.02 7.11
N VAL A 158 8.60 -2.03 7.38
CA VAL A 158 7.82 -2.77 6.37
C VAL A 158 6.35 -2.41 6.54
N LEU A 159 5.62 -2.31 5.44
CA LEU A 159 4.16 -2.13 5.43
C LEU A 159 3.48 -3.44 5.04
N TRP A 160 2.43 -3.81 5.75
CA TRP A 160 1.52 -4.86 5.33
C TRP A 160 0.12 -4.31 5.17
N GLU A 161 -0.44 -4.51 4.00
CA GLU A 161 -1.78 -4.05 3.65
C GLU A 161 -2.79 -5.18 3.77
N PRO A 162 -3.72 -5.10 4.73
CA PRO A 162 -4.89 -5.96 4.78
C PRO A 162 -5.84 -5.62 3.63
N THR A 163 -6.27 -6.65 2.89
CA THR A 163 -7.20 -6.50 1.74
C THR A 163 -8.58 -7.09 2.08
N PRO A 164 -9.62 -6.85 1.27
CA PRO A 164 -10.95 -7.40 1.52
C PRO A 164 -11.05 -8.91 1.26
N ILE A 165 -9.94 -9.61 1.13
CA ILE A 165 -9.87 -11.03 0.76
C ILE A 165 -9.49 -11.86 1.97
N GLY A 166 -10.42 -12.66 2.54
CA GLY A 166 -10.16 -13.50 3.71
C GLY A 166 -8.96 -14.44 3.56
N ARG A 167 -8.68 -14.89 2.33
CA ARG A 167 -7.49 -15.71 2.03
C ARG A 167 -6.15 -15.00 2.25
N GLU A 168 -6.16 -13.69 2.45
CA GLU A 168 -4.99 -12.88 2.80
C GLU A 168 -4.83 -12.69 4.32
N MET A 169 -5.62 -13.45 5.09
CA MET A 169 -5.47 -13.73 6.52
C MET A 169 -5.90 -12.63 7.49
N LEU A 170 -6.30 -11.43 7.05
CA LEU A 170 -6.76 -10.38 7.96
C LEU A 170 -7.98 -9.63 7.44
N ILE A 171 -9.16 -10.10 7.84
CA ILE A 171 -10.45 -9.43 7.60
C ILE A 171 -11.24 -9.19 8.91
N HIS A 172 -10.68 -9.58 10.06
CA HIS A 172 -11.30 -9.42 11.37
C HIS A 172 -10.50 -8.46 12.25
N LEU A 173 -11.14 -7.40 12.70
CA LEU A 173 -10.50 -6.35 13.51
C LEU A 173 -9.94 -6.88 14.84
N ASP A 174 -10.62 -7.82 15.48
CA ASP A 174 -10.16 -8.38 16.76
C ASP A 174 -8.85 -9.16 16.63
N GLU A 175 -8.58 -9.74 15.47
CA GLU A 175 -7.34 -10.49 15.21
C GLU A 175 -6.16 -9.56 14.89
N ALA A 176 -6.43 -8.33 14.44
CA ALA A 176 -5.42 -7.43 13.90
C ALA A 176 -4.33 -7.05 14.90
N LYS A 177 -4.72 -6.68 16.14
CA LYS A 177 -3.74 -6.28 17.17
C LYS A 177 -2.85 -7.45 17.58
N GLN A 178 -3.43 -8.64 17.76
CA GLN A 178 -2.66 -9.85 18.10
C GLN A 178 -1.69 -10.22 16.99
N LEU A 179 -2.14 -10.14 15.74
CA LEU A 179 -1.29 -10.44 14.60
C LEU A 179 -0.17 -9.41 14.46
N HIS A 180 -0.45 -8.12 14.69
CA HIS A 180 0.56 -7.07 14.71
C HIS A 180 1.64 -7.33 15.78
N GLU A 181 1.26 -7.77 16.98
CA GLU A 181 2.20 -8.15 18.03
C GLU A 181 3.07 -9.35 17.60
N ARG A 182 2.47 -10.40 17.01
CA ARG A 182 3.20 -11.56 16.48
C ARG A 182 4.20 -11.17 15.38
N LEU A 183 3.82 -10.33 14.44
CA LEU A 183 4.69 -9.83 13.37
C LEU A 183 5.91 -9.09 13.92
N ASN A 184 5.74 -8.32 14.99
CA ASN A 184 6.77 -7.46 15.54
C ASN A 184 7.63 -8.10 16.64
N HIS A 185 7.28 -9.28 17.17
CA HIS A 185 7.93 -9.88 18.34
C HIS A 185 9.45 -10.07 18.18
N HIS A 186 9.94 -10.41 17.01
CA HIS A 186 11.38 -10.55 16.70
C HIS A 186 11.78 -9.80 15.43
N SER A 187 10.97 -8.85 14.99
CA SER A 187 11.27 -8.10 13.78
C SER A 187 12.40 -7.08 14.05
N PRO A 188 13.43 -6.99 13.17
CA PRO A 188 14.53 -6.05 13.33
C PRO A 188 14.13 -4.58 13.10
N ILE A 189 13.06 -4.37 12.37
CA ILE A 189 12.42 -3.06 12.12
C ILE A 189 10.91 -3.22 12.23
N PRO A 190 10.15 -2.16 12.53
CA PRO A 190 8.72 -2.24 12.63
C PRO A 190 8.04 -2.77 11.35
N ILE A 191 7.06 -3.66 11.55
CA ILE A 191 6.09 -4.06 10.53
C ILE A 191 4.79 -3.35 10.89
N HIS A 192 4.38 -2.37 10.08
CA HIS A 192 3.18 -1.57 10.28
C HIS A 192 2.06 -2.01 9.35
N PHE A 193 0.82 -1.72 9.71
CA PHE A 193 -0.26 -1.80 8.74
C PHE A 193 -0.21 -0.62 7.76
N LEU A 194 -0.62 -0.89 6.54
CA LEU A 194 -1.01 0.07 5.54
C LEU A 194 -2.52 -0.10 5.36
N LEU A 195 -3.32 0.70 6.06
CA LEU A 195 -4.77 0.58 5.97
C LEU A 195 -5.28 1.29 4.72
N ASP A 196 -6.10 0.61 3.93
CA ASP A 196 -6.86 1.22 2.85
C ASP A 196 -8.30 1.46 3.32
N VAL A 197 -8.82 2.66 3.09
CA VAL A 197 -10.17 3.04 3.51
C VAL A 197 -11.30 2.32 2.75
N GLY A 198 -10.99 1.67 1.65
CA GLY A 198 -11.92 0.89 0.83
C GLY A 198 -11.92 -0.61 1.10
N HIS A 199 -10.95 -1.13 1.87
CA HIS A 199 -10.77 -2.58 2.01
C HIS A 199 -11.71 -3.26 3.01
N GLN A 200 -12.56 -2.53 3.74
CA GLN A 200 -13.55 -3.14 4.65
C GLN A 200 -14.85 -3.56 3.91
N CYS A 201 -14.73 -3.91 2.63
CA CYS A 201 -15.86 -4.35 1.80
C CYS A 201 -16.00 -5.87 1.67
N SER A 202 -15.19 -6.67 2.37
CA SER A 202 -15.25 -8.14 2.28
C SER A 202 -16.66 -8.68 2.50
N TYR A 203 -17.13 -9.55 1.61
CA TYR A 203 -18.40 -10.24 1.74
C TYR A 203 -18.40 -11.35 2.81
N GLU A 204 -17.22 -11.73 3.29
CA GLU A 204 -17.02 -12.79 4.30
C GLU A 204 -17.30 -12.29 5.71
N VAL A 205 -17.41 -10.98 5.93
CA VAL A 205 -17.59 -10.36 7.24
C VAL A 205 -18.75 -9.39 7.27
N ALA A 206 -19.18 -9.01 8.49
CA ALA A 206 -20.27 -8.06 8.72
C ALA A 206 -20.02 -7.21 9.97
N GLY A 207 -20.84 -6.20 10.17
CA GLY A 207 -20.81 -5.35 11.36
C GLY A 207 -19.49 -4.58 11.47
N LYS A 208 -18.82 -4.68 12.62
CA LYS A 208 -17.60 -3.93 12.94
C LYS A 208 -16.43 -4.19 11.98
N ASP A 209 -16.35 -5.39 11.42
CA ASP A 209 -15.28 -5.75 10.48
C ASP A 209 -15.44 -5.07 9.11
N ARG A 210 -16.63 -4.51 8.84
CA ARG A 210 -16.90 -3.68 7.66
C ARG A 210 -16.91 -2.17 7.94
N ASP A 211 -16.62 -1.75 9.16
CA ASP A 211 -16.56 -0.33 9.53
C ASP A 211 -15.13 0.20 9.38
N THR A 212 -14.86 0.84 8.24
CA THR A 212 -13.57 1.43 7.92
C THR A 212 -13.10 2.44 8.97
N TYR A 213 -14.02 3.22 9.52
CA TYR A 213 -13.68 4.25 10.53
C TYR A 213 -13.32 3.60 11.88
N LEU A 214 -13.91 2.45 12.20
CA LEU A 214 -13.52 1.68 13.37
C LEU A 214 -12.12 1.09 13.20
N TRP A 215 -11.80 0.53 12.03
CA TRP A 215 -10.44 0.06 11.73
C TRP A 215 -9.41 1.18 11.86
N LEU A 216 -9.68 2.35 11.31
CA LEU A 216 -8.81 3.51 11.43
C LEU A 216 -8.65 3.97 12.89
N ARG A 217 -9.72 3.97 13.67
CA ARG A 217 -9.69 4.33 15.09
C ARG A 217 -8.86 3.36 15.92
N GLU A 218 -9.00 2.08 15.66
CA GLU A 218 -8.36 1.02 16.45
C GLU A 218 -6.89 0.78 16.06
N LEU A 219 -6.54 1.00 14.78
CA LEU A 219 -5.25 0.64 14.23
C LEU A 219 -4.46 1.82 13.62
N GLY A 220 -5.05 3.01 13.52
CA GLY A 220 -4.42 4.17 12.90
C GLY A 220 -3.08 4.56 13.54
N SER A 221 -2.94 4.38 14.87
CA SER A 221 -1.68 4.67 15.57
C SER A 221 -0.52 3.74 15.21
N ILE A 222 -0.81 2.57 14.61
CA ILE A 222 0.16 1.60 14.11
C ILE A 222 0.17 1.50 12.58
N SER A 223 -0.46 2.47 11.91
CA SER A 223 -0.60 2.56 10.45
C SER A 223 -0.11 3.94 9.98
N PRO A 224 1.20 4.14 9.87
CA PRO A 224 1.77 5.46 9.53
C PRO A 224 1.43 5.92 8.11
N ALA A 225 1.00 5.01 7.26
CA ALA A 225 0.55 5.27 5.90
C ALA A 225 -0.87 4.70 5.70
N ILE A 226 -1.71 5.48 5.05
CA ILE A 226 -3.11 5.13 4.75
C ILE A 226 -3.33 5.27 3.26
N HIS A 227 -3.88 4.25 2.62
CA HIS A 227 -4.38 4.35 1.27
C HIS A 227 -5.76 5.00 1.25
N LEU A 228 -5.96 5.87 0.29
CA LEU A 228 -7.24 6.52 0.03
C LEU A 228 -7.77 6.13 -1.33
N GLN A 229 -8.99 5.71 -1.36
CA GLN A 229 -9.80 5.51 -2.55
C GLN A 229 -11.24 5.85 -2.27
N GLN A 230 -12.01 6.19 -3.29
CA GLN A 230 -13.47 6.19 -3.17
C GLN A 230 -14.03 4.86 -3.66
N MET A 231 -15.13 4.38 -3.06
CA MET A 231 -15.72 3.10 -3.38
C MET A 231 -17.22 3.06 -3.04
N ASP A 232 -17.95 2.07 -3.56
CA ASP A 232 -19.40 1.93 -3.43
C ASP A 232 -19.86 1.13 -2.19
N GLY A 233 -18.95 0.72 -1.31
CA GLY A 233 -19.26 -0.13 -0.17
C GLY A 233 -19.48 -1.62 -0.53
N VAL A 234 -19.36 -1.99 -1.80
CA VAL A 234 -19.59 -3.34 -2.32
C VAL A 234 -18.29 -3.98 -2.81
N TRP A 235 -17.55 -3.24 -3.62
CA TRP A 235 -16.34 -3.71 -4.25
C TRP A 235 -15.18 -2.76 -3.98
N ASP A 236 -13.97 -3.29 -3.99
CA ASP A 236 -12.72 -2.54 -4.01
C ASP A 236 -12.59 -1.85 -5.37
N ARG A 237 -12.83 -0.52 -5.41
CA ARG A 237 -13.02 0.22 -6.66
C ARG A 237 -11.82 1.04 -7.08
N HIS A 238 -11.03 1.51 -6.13
CA HIS A 238 -9.94 2.47 -6.35
C HIS A 238 -10.37 3.71 -7.16
N TRP A 239 -11.61 4.20 -6.93
CA TRP A 239 -12.14 5.38 -7.59
C TRP A 239 -11.47 6.65 -7.06
N THR A 240 -11.43 7.67 -7.92
CA THR A 240 -11.02 9.04 -7.58
C THR A 240 -12.02 9.71 -6.63
N PHE A 241 -11.60 10.83 -6.01
CA PHE A 241 -12.49 11.66 -5.17
C PHE A 241 -13.10 12.80 -5.97
N THR A 242 -13.49 12.55 -7.21
CA THR A 242 -14.26 13.51 -8.00
C THR A 242 -15.62 13.76 -7.39
N LYS A 243 -16.25 14.87 -7.75
CA LYS A 243 -17.62 15.18 -7.32
C LYS A 243 -18.62 14.07 -7.68
N ALA A 244 -18.42 13.44 -8.85
CA ALA A 244 -19.25 12.31 -9.28
C ALA A 244 -19.05 11.09 -8.37
N HIS A 245 -17.82 10.66 -8.16
CA HIS A 245 -17.54 9.51 -7.31
C HIS A 245 -17.88 9.77 -5.83
N ASN A 246 -17.69 10.99 -5.34
CA ASN A 246 -18.09 11.35 -3.96
C ASN A 246 -19.62 11.34 -3.77
N ALA A 247 -20.40 11.54 -4.82
CA ALA A 247 -21.86 11.44 -4.75
C ALA A 247 -22.38 10.00 -4.68
N GLU A 248 -21.63 9.05 -5.21
CA GLU A 248 -21.97 7.62 -5.24
C GLU A 248 -21.21 6.81 -4.18
N GLY A 249 -20.09 7.32 -3.73
CA GLY A 249 -19.17 6.63 -2.83
C GLY A 249 -19.55 6.75 -1.36
N VAL A 250 -18.91 5.89 -0.55
CA VAL A 250 -19.20 5.77 0.89
C VAL A 250 -18.10 6.33 1.79
N VAL A 251 -16.94 6.69 1.23
CA VAL A 251 -15.80 7.21 2.02
C VAL A 251 -15.97 8.71 2.24
N GLU A 252 -16.07 9.10 3.52
CA GLU A 252 -16.21 10.48 3.97
C GLU A 252 -14.93 10.94 4.66
N MET A 253 -14.18 11.84 4.06
CA MET A 253 -12.86 12.27 4.55
C MET A 253 -12.89 12.90 5.94
N ASP A 254 -13.95 13.64 6.31
CA ASP A 254 -14.12 14.15 7.68
C ASP A 254 -14.11 13.03 8.73
N LYS A 255 -14.75 11.91 8.41
CA LYS A 255 -14.77 10.73 9.28
C LYS A 255 -13.43 10.00 9.29
N VAL A 256 -12.72 9.95 8.16
CA VAL A 256 -11.36 9.38 8.08
C VAL A 256 -10.41 10.15 8.99
N ILE A 257 -10.35 11.47 8.85
CA ILE A 257 -9.47 12.32 9.68
C ILE A 257 -9.83 12.20 11.16
N LYS A 258 -11.11 12.27 11.50
CA LYS A 258 -11.58 12.12 12.87
C LYS A 258 -11.19 10.77 13.48
N ALA A 259 -11.37 9.67 12.74
CA ALA A 259 -11.01 8.33 13.22
C ALA A 259 -9.49 8.20 13.45
N LEU A 260 -8.66 8.76 12.56
CA LEU A 260 -7.22 8.81 12.73
C LEU A 260 -6.79 9.65 13.95
N GLU A 261 -7.44 10.78 14.21
CA GLU A 261 -7.20 11.57 15.43
C GLU A 261 -7.58 10.79 16.70
N GLU A 262 -8.72 10.14 16.69
CA GLU A 262 -9.20 9.31 17.79
C GLU A 262 -8.30 8.09 18.06
N SER A 263 -7.59 7.58 17.04
CA SER A 263 -6.61 6.48 17.20
C SER A 263 -5.38 6.88 18.02
N GLY A 264 -5.13 8.18 18.19
CA GLY A 264 -3.93 8.70 18.85
C GLY A 264 -2.71 8.80 17.94
N ALA A 265 -2.85 8.60 16.64
CA ALA A 265 -1.80 8.82 15.65
C ALA A 265 -1.26 10.25 15.75
N LYS A 266 0.08 10.42 15.72
CA LYS A 266 0.72 11.74 15.80
C LYS A 266 1.02 12.31 14.44
N GLU A 267 1.35 11.46 13.50
CA GLU A 267 1.70 11.78 12.12
C GLU A 267 1.20 10.66 11.22
N VAL A 268 0.65 11.00 10.07
CA VAL A 268 0.11 10.05 9.09
C VAL A 268 0.34 10.54 7.68
N TYR A 269 0.62 9.62 6.78
CA TYR A 269 0.78 9.86 5.34
C TYR A 269 -0.42 9.27 4.60
N LEU A 270 -1.14 10.11 3.89
CA LEU A 270 -2.30 9.73 3.08
C LEU A 270 -1.87 9.58 1.62
N PHE A 271 -2.00 8.39 1.06
CA PHE A 271 -1.64 8.08 -0.32
C PHE A 271 -2.89 7.65 -1.10
N PRO A 272 -3.49 8.54 -1.89
CA PRO A 272 -4.46 8.12 -2.88
C PRO A 272 -3.88 7.02 -3.78
N GLU A 273 -4.52 5.84 -3.78
CA GLU A 273 -4.22 4.73 -4.67
C GLU A 273 -5.37 4.60 -5.66
N LEU A 274 -5.22 5.26 -6.81
CA LEU A 274 -6.29 5.42 -7.80
C LEU A 274 -5.95 4.65 -9.06
N ILE A 275 -6.81 3.70 -9.43
CA ILE A 275 -6.54 2.76 -10.50
C ILE A 275 -7.54 2.98 -11.64
N HIS A 276 -7.04 3.56 -12.73
CA HIS A 276 -7.80 3.71 -13.97
C HIS A 276 -7.48 2.56 -14.94
N PRO A 277 -8.45 2.07 -15.71
CA PRO A 277 -8.18 1.16 -16.81
C PRO A 277 -7.08 1.69 -17.73
N PHE A 278 -6.23 0.82 -18.26
CA PHE A 278 -5.10 1.27 -19.10
C PHE A 278 -5.53 2.00 -20.36
N GLU A 279 -6.73 1.73 -20.86
CA GLU A 279 -7.34 2.39 -22.01
C GLU A 279 -8.06 3.72 -21.67
N PHE A 280 -8.12 4.09 -20.38
CA PHE A 280 -8.75 5.35 -19.97
C PHE A 280 -7.93 6.55 -20.48
N PRO A 281 -8.58 7.58 -21.10
CA PRO A 281 -7.86 8.70 -21.70
C PRO A 281 -7.04 9.49 -20.68
N GLU A 282 -5.77 9.75 -21.01
CA GLU A 282 -4.80 10.41 -20.11
C GLU A 282 -5.24 11.81 -19.67
N ASP A 283 -5.83 12.60 -20.56
CA ASP A 283 -6.31 13.96 -20.25
C ASP A 283 -7.46 13.91 -19.22
N GLN A 284 -8.35 12.93 -19.33
CA GLN A 284 -9.45 12.74 -18.38
C GLN A 284 -8.91 12.23 -17.04
N LEU A 285 -7.96 11.29 -17.06
CA LEU A 285 -7.28 10.82 -15.86
C LEU A 285 -6.66 12.00 -15.10
N LEU A 286 -5.90 12.84 -15.78
CA LEU A 286 -5.25 13.99 -15.16
C LEU A 286 -6.29 14.98 -14.61
N GLN A 287 -7.42 15.16 -15.28
CA GLN A 287 -8.51 16.01 -14.79
C GLN A 287 -9.16 15.43 -13.52
N GLU A 288 -9.42 14.12 -13.47
CA GLU A 288 -9.94 13.46 -12.27
C GLU A 288 -8.95 13.51 -11.10
N MET A 289 -7.66 13.40 -11.39
CA MET A 289 -6.60 13.55 -10.39
C MET A 289 -6.53 14.99 -9.87
N ASP A 290 -6.66 16.00 -10.72
CA ASP A 290 -6.72 17.42 -10.30
C ASP A 290 -7.89 17.65 -9.33
N GLU A 291 -9.09 17.20 -9.70
CA GLU A 291 -10.29 17.34 -8.86
C GLU A 291 -10.12 16.59 -7.52
N THR A 292 -9.52 15.40 -7.56
CA THR A 292 -9.22 14.62 -6.36
C THR A 292 -8.28 15.37 -5.43
N TYR A 293 -7.17 15.93 -5.92
CA TYR A 293 -6.22 16.62 -5.07
C TYR A 293 -6.74 17.98 -4.59
N ASP A 294 -7.55 18.67 -5.36
CA ASP A 294 -8.24 19.90 -4.91
C ASP A 294 -9.21 19.58 -3.76
N TYR A 295 -9.89 18.44 -3.79
CA TYR A 295 -10.73 17.99 -2.70
C TYR A 295 -9.90 17.54 -1.47
N LEU A 296 -8.88 16.72 -1.64
CA LEU A 296 -8.13 16.14 -0.51
C LEU A 296 -7.26 17.14 0.23
N LYS A 297 -6.73 18.16 -0.44
CA LYS A 297 -5.93 19.22 0.19
C LYS A 297 -6.65 19.98 1.30
N GLN A 298 -7.98 19.97 1.31
CA GLN A 298 -8.78 20.62 2.36
C GLN A 298 -8.61 19.95 3.73
N TYR A 299 -8.13 18.70 3.74
CA TYR A 299 -7.95 17.87 4.94
C TYR A 299 -6.49 17.79 5.43
N CYS A 300 -5.56 18.38 4.70
CA CYS A 300 -4.13 18.31 4.98
C CYS A 300 -3.60 19.72 5.33
N CYS A 301 -2.97 19.85 6.48
CA CYS A 301 -2.35 21.07 6.96
C CYS A 301 -0.87 21.16 6.55
#